data_4ea374ad626266f8e1aac23398286188
#
_entry.id   4ea374ad626266f8e1aac23398286188
#
_cell.length_a   1.000
_cell.length_b   1.000
_cell.length_c   1.000
_cell.angle_alpha   90.00
_cell.angle_beta   90.00
_cell.angle_gamma   90.00
#
_symmetry.space_group_name_H-M   'P 1'
#
loop_
_entity.id
_entity.type
_entity.pdbx_description
1 polymer ?
#
loop_
_entity_poly.entity_id
_entity_poly.type
_entity_poly.pdbx_seq_one_letter_code
_entity_poly.pdbx_strand_id
1 'polypeptide(L)'
;MLIHPQFDPVAIHLGPLAIRWYGLMYLVGFILFLLVGRLRVRQPSIAAQGWKAQDLDDMLFYGVLGVILGGRLGYVIFYKLSFYLANPLDIFKVWEGGMSFHGGFLGVLVAMWLFTRRRGHSLLEGTDLIAPMIPLGLAAGRLGNFINGELWGRVTSPDSRFAMLFPQAAVEDAQWAMAHPQAMADQAMAMVFAQFHGLPRYPSQLFEVALEGVALFLLLWCFSRRARPVGAVSGMFLVGYGAFRFLAEFTREPDAFLGLLSFGLSMGQWLSLPMVVAGVIMLVWSYRRRPVTSHV
;
A
#
# COMPACT_ATOMS: atom_id res chain seq x y z
N MET A 1 2.75 -21.83 -18.13
CA MET A 1 2.39 -20.42 -17.93
C MET A 1 0.97 -20.34 -17.41
N LEU A 2 0.70 -19.49 -16.42
CA LEU A 2 -0.63 -19.30 -15.83
C LEU A 2 -1.38 -18.20 -16.60
N ILE A 3 -2.71 -18.31 -16.64
CA ILE A 3 -3.58 -17.24 -17.17
C ILE A 3 -4.33 -16.66 -15.96
N HIS A 4 -4.33 -15.32 -15.84
CA HIS A 4 -5.07 -14.65 -14.79
C HIS A 4 -6.56 -14.98 -14.88
N PRO A 5 -7.20 -15.48 -13.80
CA PRO A 5 -8.63 -15.72 -13.79
C PRO A 5 -9.36 -14.40 -14.03
N GLN A 6 -10.23 -14.38 -15.02
CA GLN A 6 -11.03 -13.17 -15.30
C GLN A 6 -12.19 -13.09 -14.31
N PHE A 7 -11.92 -12.54 -13.13
CA PHE A 7 -12.98 -12.30 -12.15
C PHE A 7 -13.92 -11.19 -12.64
N ASP A 8 -15.20 -11.35 -12.38
CA ASP A 8 -16.12 -10.23 -12.49
C ASP A 8 -15.72 -9.17 -11.43
N PRO A 9 -15.42 -7.91 -11.81
CA PRO A 9 -15.09 -6.85 -10.85
C PRO A 9 -16.19 -6.61 -9.80
N VAL A 10 -17.43 -7.00 -10.10
CA VAL A 10 -18.57 -6.92 -9.18
C VAL A 10 -18.73 -8.23 -8.44
N ALA A 11 -18.51 -8.21 -7.13
CA ALA A 11 -18.64 -9.39 -6.27
C ALA A 11 -20.11 -9.74 -6.01
N ILE A 12 -20.98 -8.74 -5.81
CA ILE A 12 -22.39 -8.95 -5.48
C ILE A 12 -23.22 -7.86 -6.17
N HIS A 13 -24.27 -8.27 -6.88
CA HIS A 13 -25.30 -7.39 -7.44
C HIS A 13 -26.53 -7.36 -6.50
N LEU A 14 -26.84 -6.19 -5.95
CA LEU A 14 -28.05 -5.95 -5.15
C LEU A 14 -28.94 -4.95 -5.88
N GLY A 15 -29.64 -5.41 -6.91
CA GLY A 15 -30.41 -4.53 -7.79
C GLY A 15 -29.52 -3.50 -8.49
N PRO A 16 -29.75 -2.18 -8.31
CA PRO A 16 -28.92 -1.14 -8.92
C PRO A 16 -27.55 -0.95 -8.22
N LEU A 17 -27.35 -1.57 -7.05
CA LEU A 17 -26.12 -1.44 -6.27
C LEU A 17 -25.16 -2.56 -6.63
N ALA A 18 -23.99 -2.21 -7.13
CA ALA A 18 -22.89 -3.14 -7.43
C ALA A 18 -21.80 -3.04 -6.35
N ILE A 19 -21.64 -4.11 -5.55
CA ILE A 19 -20.56 -4.22 -4.58
C ILE A 19 -19.34 -4.79 -5.28
N ARG A 20 -18.29 -4.00 -5.40
CA ARG A 20 -17.05 -4.39 -6.09
C ARG A 20 -16.06 -5.05 -5.15
N TRP A 21 -15.29 -6.01 -5.66
CA TRP A 21 -14.22 -6.68 -4.90
C TRP A 21 -13.24 -5.71 -4.26
N TYR A 22 -12.88 -4.65 -4.97
CA TYR A 22 -11.95 -3.65 -4.45
C TYR A 22 -12.46 -2.99 -3.16
N GLY A 23 -13.75 -2.65 -3.11
CA GLY A 23 -14.39 -2.14 -1.89
C GLY A 23 -14.41 -3.17 -0.75
N LEU A 24 -14.67 -4.45 -1.07
CA LEU A 24 -14.61 -5.54 -0.10
C LEU A 24 -13.21 -5.74 0.47
N MET A 25 -12.15 -5.55 -0.33
CA MET A 25 -10.78 -5.66 0.15
C MET A 25 -10.42 -4.54 1.14
N TYR A 26 -10.96 -3.33 1.00
CA TYR A 26 -10.85 -2.31 2.06
C TYR A 26 -11.51 -2.76 3.35
N LEU A 27 -12.72 -3.34 3.26
CA LEU A 27 -13.42 -3.88 4.44
C LEU A 27 -12.61 -5.00 5.10
N VAL A 28 -12.03 -5.91 4.32
CA VAL A 28 -11.12 -6.96 4.82
C VAL A 28 -9.93 -6.33 5.54
N GLY A 29 -9.31 -5.30 4.95
CA GLY A 29 -8.21 -4.56 5.58
C GLY A 29 -8.61 -3.95 6.93
N PHE A 30 -9.79 -3.35 7.03
CA PHE A 30 -10.31 -2.77 8.28
C PHE A 30 -10.59 -3.84 9.34
N ILE A 31 -11.18 -4.97 8.94
CA ILE A 31 -11.43 -6.10 9.84
C ILE A 31 -10.11 -6.65 10.37
N LEU A 32 -9.12 -6.88 9.51
CA LEU A 32 -7.79 -7.35 9.91
C LEU A 32 -7.09 -6.35 10.84
N PHE A 33 -7.19 -5.05 10.55
CA PHE A 33 -6.68 -4.00 11.43
C PHE A 33 -7.26 -4.11 12.82
N LEU A 34 -8.59 -4.22 12.95
CA LEU A 34 -9.27 -4.32 14.25
C LEU A 34 -8.96 -5.63 14.97
N LEU A 35 -8.98 -6.78 14.25
CA LEU A 35 -8.72 -8.09 14.86
C LEU A 35 -7.30 -8.17 15.41
N VAL A 36 -6.31 -7.84 14.58
CA VAL A 36 -4.90 -7.88 14.97
C VAL A 36 -4.58 -6.80 15.99
N GLY A 37 -5.18 -5.62 15.86
CA GLY A 37 -5.06 -4.54 16.83
C GLY A 37 -5.57 -4.93 18.21
N ARG A 38 -6.73 -5.59 18.30
CA ARG A 38 -7.26 -6.11 19.58
C ARG A 38 -6.34 -7.16 20.22
N LEU A 39 -5.66 -8.00 19.41
CA LEU A 39 -4.64 -8.90 19.92
C LEU A 39 -3.41 -8.13 20.43
N ARG A 40 -3.04 -7.05 19.73
CA ARG A 40 -1.88 -6.24 20.08
C ARG A 40 -2.06 -5.47 21.38
N VAL A 41 -3.20 -4.82 21.60
CA VAL A 41 -3.45 -4.07 22.85
C VAL A 41 -3.55 -4.97 24.09
N ARG A 42 -3.74 -6.30 23.91
CA ARG A 42 -3.67 -7.28 24.98
C ARG A 42 -2.25 -7.66 25.38
N GLN A 43 -1.24 -7.28 24.56
CA GLN A 43 0.16 -7.55 24.90
C GLN A 43 0.55 -6.72 26.13
N PRO A 44 1.24 -7.29 27.15
CA PRO A 44 1.54 -6.60 28.41
C PRO A 44 2.26 -5.27 28.21
N SER A 45 3.22 -5.21 27.26
CA SER A 45 3.99 -4.01 26.94
C SER A 45 3.16 -2.88 26.34
N ILE A 46 2.07 -3.19 25.66
CA ILE A 46 1.13 -2.22 25.05
C ILE A 46 0.05 -1.84 26.05
N ALA A 47 -0.50 -2.81 26.76
CA ALA A 47 -1.48 -2.58 27.83
C ALA A 47 -0.94 -1.65 28.92
N ALA A 48 0.35 -1.80 29.29
CA ALA A 48 1.02 -0.93 30.24
C ALA A 48 1.13 0.55 29.80
N GLN A 49 1.02 0.81 28.49
CA GLN A 49 0.97 2.16 27.93
C GLN A 49 -0.43 2.80 28.02
N GLY A 50 -1.43 2.05 28.45
CA GLY A 50 -2.82 2.55 28.61
C GLY A 50 -3.68 2.47 27.35
N TRP A 51 -3.21 1.85 26.25
CA TRP A 51 -3.98 1.65 25.04
C TRP A 51 -5.11 0.64 25.24
N LYS A 52 -6.28 0.95 24.69
CA LYS A 52 -7.53 0.16 24.80
C LYS A 52 -8.04 -0.24 23.42
N ALA A 53 -8.88 -1.27 23.36
CA ALA A 53 -9.51 -1.69 22.10
C ALA A 53 -10.34 -0.54 21.47
N GLN A 54 -11.00 0.27 22.29
CA GLN A 54 -11.75 1.44 21.82
C GLN A 54 -10.87 2.45 21.07
N ASP A 55 -9.62 2.60 21.48
CA ASP A 55 -8.70 3.52 20.80
C ASP A 55 -8.42 3.11 19.35
N LEU A 56 -8.46 1.80 19.06
CA LEU A 56 -8.30 1.27 17.69
C LEU A 56 -9.53 1.57 16.83
N ASP A 57 -10.73 1.43 17.39
CA ASP A 57 -11.98 1.76 16.70
C ASP A 57 -11.99 3.27 16.35
N ASP A 58 -11.61 4.11 17.32
CA ASP A 58 -11.49 5.55 17.13
C ASP A 58 -10.38 5.90 16.10
N MET A 59 -9.20 5.27 16.19
CA MET A 59 -8.11 5.48 15.22
C MET A 59 -8.52 5.11 13.81
N LEU A 60 -9.24 3.98 13.63
CA LEU A 60 -9.75 3.59 12.32
C LEU A 60 -10.74 4.65 11.80
N PHE A 61 -11.68 5.09 12.61
CA PHE A 61 -12.66 6.11 12.25
C PHE A 61 -11.99 7.43 11.85
N TYR A 62 -11.09 7.96 12.69
CA TYR A 62 -10.36 9.20 12.38
C TYR A 62 -9.40 9.01 11.19
N GLY A 63 -8.81 7.83 11.04
CA GLY A 63 -7.98 7.50 9.88
C GLY A 63 -8.77 7.57 8.57
N VAL A 64 -9.95 6.95 8.52
CA VAL A 64 -10.84 7.00 7.35
C VAL A 64 -11.28 8.44 7.05
N LEU A 65 -11.68 9.21 8.06
CA LEU A 65 -11.98 10.63 7.89
C LEU A 65 -10.78 11.42 7.37
N GLY A 66 -9.58 11.14 7.90
CA GLY A 66 -8.33 11.75 7.44
C GLY A 66 -8.05 11.48 5.96
N VAL A 67 -8.24 10.23 5.51
CA VAL A 67 -8.12 9.88 4.08
C VAL A 67 -9.10 10.67 3.23
N ILE A 68 -10.38 10.68 3.60
CA ILE A 68 -11.43 11.31 2.80
C ILE A 68 -11.24 12.83 2.76
N LEU A 69 -11.14 13.47 3.90
CA LEU A 69 -11.03 14.93 3.99
C LEU A 69 -9.68 15.41 3.41
N GLY A 70 -8.59 14.77 3.80
CA GLY A 70 -7.27 15.12 3.31
C GLY A 70 -7.11 14.86 1.82
N GLY A 71 -7.60 13.72 1.33
CA GLY A 71 -7.58 13.37 -0.09
C GLY A 71 -8.36 14.36 -0.94
N ARG A 72 -9.56 14.76 -0.49
CA ARG A 72 -10.39 15.74 -1.18
C ARG A 72 -9.76 17.14 -1.15
N LEU A 73 -9.37 17.60 0.02
CA LEU A 73 -8.72 18.92 0.16
C LEU A 73 -7.42 19.00 -0.64
N GLY A 74 -6.59 17.96 -0.61
CA GLY A 74 -5.37 17.87 -1.40
C GLY A 74 -5.67 17.94 -2.90
N TYR A 75 -6.71 17.27 -3.38
CA TYR A 75 -7.12 17.36 -4.77
C TYR A 75 -7.60 18.77 -5.15
N VAL A 76 -8.46 19.37 -4.34
CA VAL A 76 -8.97 20.72 -4.52
C VAL A 76 -7.82 21.73 -4.62
N ILE A 77 -6.88 21.70 -3.68
CA ILE A 77 -5.81 22.68 -3.57
C ILE A 77 -4.76 22.52 -4.68
N PHE A 78 -4.32 21.29 -4.95
CA PHE A 78 -3.17 21.06 -5.82
C PHE A 78 -3.52 20.82 -7.30
N TYR A 79 -4.76 20.38 -7.61
CA TYR A 79 -5.10 19.97 -8.96
C TYR A 79 -6.15 20.87 -9.64
N LYS A 80 -7.12 21.42 -8.91
CA LYS A 80 -8.25 22.16 -9.49
C LYS A 80 -8.71 23.35 -8.65
N LEU A 81 -7.78 24.09 -8.06
CA LEU A 81 -8.08 25.21 -7.14
C LEU A 81 -9.01 26.25 -7.79
N SER A 82 -8.70 26.69 -9.00
CA SER A 82 -9.52 27.72 -9.71
C SER A 82 -10.96 27.27 -9.95
N PHE A 83 -11.15 25.99 -10.29
CA PHE A 83 -12.50 25.42 -10.48
C PHE A 83 -13.30 25.44 -9.18
N TYR A 84 -12.70 24.99 -8.06
CA TYR A 84 -13.40 24.91 -6.78
C TYR A 84 -13.58 26.28 -6.10
N LEU A 85 -12.77 27.27 -6.41
CA LEU A 85 -13.04 28.67 -6.00
C LEU A 85 -14.26 29.24 -6.68
N ALA A 86 -14.51 28.87 -7.94
CA ALA A 86 -15.72 29.26 -8.67
C ALA A 86 -16.97 28.42 -8.27
N ASN A 87 -16.75 27.17 -7.81
CA ASN A 87 -17.82 26.22 -7.49
C ASN A 87 -17.59 25.57 -6.11
N PRO A 88 -17.70 26.31 -4.99
CA PRO A 88 -17.26 25.82 -3.66
C PRO A 88 -18.08 24.64 -3.15
N LEU A 89 -19.33 24.49 -3.55
CA LEU A 89 -20.17 23.36 -3.15
C LEU A 89 -19.74 22.03 -3.77
N ASP A 90 -19.03 22.07 -4.88
CA ASP A 90 -18.53 20.85 -5.53
C ASP A 90 -17.38 20.18 -4.74
N ILE A 91 -16.79 20.87 -3.75
CA ILE A 91 -15.84 20.29 -2.81
C ILE A 91 -16.45 19.08 -2.09
N PHE A 92 -17.72 19.12 -1.77
CA PHE A 92 -18.40 18.04 -1.03
C PHE A 92 -18.81 16.84 -1.92
N LYS A 93 -18.74 16.94 -3.24
CA LYS A 93 -19.10 15.87 -4.16
C LYS A 93 -17.96 14.84 -4.29
N VAL A 94 -17.66 14.12 -3.19
CA VAL A 94 -16.58 13.11 -3.16
C VAL A 94 -16.86 11.90 -4.05
N TRP A 95 -18.12 11.64 -4.38
CA TRP A 95 -18.55 10.53 -5.23
C TRP A 95 -18.25 10.74 -6.73
N GLU A 96 -17.93 11.96 -7.15
CA GLU A 96 -17.49 12.27 -8.51
C GLU A 96 -15.99 12.01 -8.75
N GLY A 97 -15.31 11.45 -7.72
CA GLY A 97 -13.88 11.22 -7.75
C GLY A 97 -13.07 12.47 -7.37
N GLY A 98 -11.80 12.51 -7.78
CA GLY A 98 -10.91 13.64 -7.45
C GLY A 98 -10.37 13.57 -6.01
N MET A 99 -9.51 12.58 -5.78
CA MET A 99 -8.81 12.35 -4.51
C MET A 99 -7.30 12.40 -4.74
N SER A 100 -6.58 13.06 -3.85
CA SER A 100 -5.13 13.13 -3.85
C SER A 100 -4.55 12.11 -2.85
N PHE A 101 -3.66 11.22 -3.32
CA PHE A 101 -2.96 10.29 -2.44
C PHE A 101 -2.17 11.02 -1.34
N HIS A 102 -1.37 12.02 -1.71
CA HIS A 102 -0.58 12.79 -0.75
C HIS A 102 -1.47 13.54 0.24
N GLY A 103 -2.59 14.10 -0.23
CA GLY A 103 -3.57 14.74 0.63
C GLY A 103 -4.17 13.75 1.64
N GLY A 104 -4.56 12.57 1.19
CA GLY A 104 -5.07 11.51 2.07
C GLY A 104 -4.04 11.06 3.10
N PHE A 105 -2.80 10.86 2.70
CA PHE A 105 -1.70 10.49 3.60
C PHE A 105 -1.45 11.55 4.68
N LEU A 106 -1.35 12.82 4.29
CA LEU A 106 -1.22 13.93 5.24
C LEU A 106 -2.43 14.04 6.18
N GLY A 107 -3.64 13.84 5.63
CA GLY A 107 -4.88 13.83 6.42
C GLY A 107 -4.88 12.75 7.50
N VAL A 108 -4.41 11.53 7.19
CA VAL A 108 -4.23 10.46 8.20
C VAL A 108 -3.21 10.87 9.26
N LEU A 109 -2.07 11.41 8.87
CA LEU A 109 -1.04 11.84 9.83
C LEU A 109 -1.57 12.90 10.79
N VAL A 110 -2.31 13.90 10.28
CA VAL A 110 -2.95 14.94 11.09
C VAL A 110 -4.01 14.32 12.00
N ALA A 111 -4.86 13.43 11.49
CA ALA A 111 -5.88 12.75 12.27
C ALA A 111 -5.26 11.93 13.43
N MET A 112 -4.20 11.17 13.15
CA MET A 112 -3.47 10.40 14.17
C MET A 112 -2.79 11.31 15.19
N TRP A 113 -2.18 12.40 14.76
CA TRP A 113 -1.57 13.37 15.66
C TRP A 113 -2.60 14.01 16.61
N LEU A 114 -3.75 14.44 16.08
CA LEU A 114 -4.83 15.03 16.90
C LEU A 114 -5.39 14.01 17.88
N PHE A 115 -5.61 12.78 17.44
CA PHE A 115 -6.13 11.70 18.26
C PHE A 115 -5.17 11.36 19.41
N THR A 116 -3.91 11.07 19.10
CA THR A 116 -2.90 10.68 20.09
C THR A 116 -2.68 11.79 21.11
N ARG A 117 -2.61 13.06 20.66
CA ARG A 117 -2.48 14.21 21.54
C ARG A 117 -3.64 14.34 22.54
N ARG A 118 -4.90 14.10 22.08
CA ARG A 118 -6.08 14.12 22.96
C ARG A 118 -6.07 12.99 24.00
N ARG A 119 -5.41 11.89 23.68
CA ARG A 119 -5.24 10.74 24.60
C ARG A 119 -4.01 10.85 25.51
N GLY A 120 -3.25 11.95 25.43
CA GLY A 120 -2.02 12.15 26.21
C GLY A 120 -0.81 11.39 25.69
N HIS A 121 -0.89 10.85 24.46
CA HIS A 121 0.19 10.14 23.80
C HIS A 121 0.90 10.99 22.74
N SER A 122 2.14 10.66 22.45
CA SER A 122 2.85 11.21 21.28
C SER A 122 2.37 10.54 19.98
N LEU A 123 2.59 11.23 18.85
CA LEU A 123 2.32 10.64 17.53
C LEU A 123 3.10 9.34 17.32
N LEU A 124 4.35 9.26 17.76
CA LEU A 124 5.20 8.08 17.60
C LEU A 124 4.70 6.88 18.41
N GLU A 125 4.12 7.08 19.59
CA GLU A 125 3.47 6.01 20.34
C GLU A 125 2.25 5.47 19.58
N GLY A 126 1.46 6.35 18.99
CA GLY A 126 0.31 5.96 18.18
C GLY A 126 0.73 5.23 16.89
N THR A 127 1.75 5.73 16.18
CA THR A 127 2.25 5.06 14.98
C THR A 127 2.93 3.72 15.30
N ASP A 128 3.64 3.60 16.41
CA ASP A 128 4.20 2.33 16.89
C ASP A 128 3.10 1.28 17.22
N LEU A 129 1.96 1.75 17.73
CA LEU A 129 0.82 0.88 17.98
C LEU A 129 0.29 0.29 16.68
N ILE A 130 0.04 1.15 15.66
CA ILE A 130 -0.65 0.73 14.43
C ILE A 130 0.29 0.16 13.35
N ALA A 131 1.58 0.46 13.37
CA ALA A 131 2.52 0.06 12.32
C ALA A 131 2.48 -1.43 11.94
N PRO A 132 2.37 -2.41 12.87
CA PRO A 132 2.28 -3.82 12.50
C PRO A 132 0.97 -4.22 11.78
N MET A 133 -0.08 -3.40 11.84
CA MET A 133 -1.36 -3.69 11.22
C MET A 133 -1.48 -3.14 9.80
N ILE A 134 -0.70 -2.09 9.47
CA ILE A 134 -0.72 -1.43 8.16
C ILE A 134 -0.43 -2.40 7.00
N PRO A 135 0.56 -3.31 7.08
CA PRO A 135 0.87 -4.26 6.01
C PRO A 135 -0.31 -5.12 5.57
N LEU A 136 -1.21 -5.47 6.51
CA LEU A 136 -2.39 -6.27 6.20
C LEU A 136 -3.40 -5.51 5.32
N GLY A 137 -3.54 -4.21 5.56
CA GLY A 137 -4.34 -3.33 4.70
C GLY A 137 -3.72 -3.18 3.31
N LEU A 138 -2.38 -3.05 3.22
CA LEU A 138 -1.66 -3.01 1.95
C LEU A 138 -1.86 -4.32 1.18
N ALA A 139 -1.72 -5.48 1.84
CA ALA A 139 -1.95 -6.79 1.24
C ALA A 139 -3.38 -6.92 0.69
N ALA A 140 -4.38 -6.51 1.46
CA ALA A 140 -5.78 -6.54 1.04
C ALA A 140 -6.01 -5.67 -0.22
N GLY A 141 -5.45 -4.45 -0.26
CA GLY A 141 -5.52 -3.58 -1.43
C GLY A 141 -4.86 -4.21 -2.66
N ARG A 142 -3.68 -4.85 -2.52
CA ARG A 142 -2.98 -5.53 -3.63
C ARG A 142 -3.72 -6.77 -4.13
N LEU A 143 -4.35 -7.52 -3.23
CA LEU A 143 -5.25 -8.60 -3.63
C LEU A 143 -6.45 -8.06 -4.42
N GLY A 144 -6.99 -6.90 -4.04
CA GLY A 144 -8.03 -6.21 -4.81
C GLY A 144 -7.57 -5.86 -6.23
N ASN A 145 -6.35 -5.32 -6.38
CA ASN A 145 -5.76 -5.04 -7.69
C ASN A 145 -5.58 -6.34 -8.51
N PHE A 146 -5.12 -7.42 -7.88
CA PHE A 146 -5.00 -8.71 -8.56
C PHE A 146 -6.36 -9.24 -9.04
N ILE A 147 -7.38 -9.22 -8.20
CA ILE A 147 -8.74 -9.66 -8.57
C ILE A 147 -9.29 -8.82 -9.73
N ASN A 148 -9.05 -7.52 -9.73
CA ASN A 148 -9.47 -6.64 -10.82
C ASN A 148 -8.63 -6.82 -12.10
N GLY A 149 -7.50 -7.54 -12.05
CA GLY A 149 -6.59 -7.69 -13.16
C GLY A 149 -5.94 -6.37 -13.57
N GLU A 150 -5.54 -5.55 -12.61
CA GLU A 150 -4.91 -4.24 -12.81
C GLU A 150 -3.55 -4.15 -12.10
N LEU A 151 -2.70 -3.20 -12.52
CA LEU A 151 -1.35 -3.00 -11.96
C LEU A 151 -0.46 -4.25 -12.05
N TRP A 152 -0.55 -4.98 -13.16
CA TRP A 152 0.35 -6.10 -13.49
C TRP A 152 1.81 -5.65 -13.57
N GLY A 153 2.70 -6.63 -13.60
CA GLY A 153 4.13 -6.39 -13.63
C GLY A 153 4.73 -6.30 -15.03
N ARG A 154 6.06 -6.21 -15.05
CA ARG A 154 6.86 -6.15 -16.29
C ARG A 154 6.67 -7.41 -17.13
N VAL A 155 6.81 -7.24 -18.43
CA VAL A 155 6.94 -8.36 -19.35
C VAL A 155 8.16 -9.20 -18.95
N THR A 156 7.98 -10.53 -18.98
CA THR A 156 9.01 -11.51 -18.61
C THR A 156 9.13 -12.62 -19.65
N SER A 157 10.13 -13.48 -19.50
CA SER A 157 10.27 -14.65 -20.38
C SER A 157 9.07 -15.61 -20.20
N PRO A 158 8.58 -16.24 -21.28
CA PRO A 158 7.59 -17.31 -21.22
C PRO A 158 8.00 -18.49 -20.33
N ASP A 159 9.30 -18.74 -20.18
CA ASP A 159 9.86 -19.81 -19.35
C ASP A 159 9.93 -19.45 -17.86
N SER A 160 9.63 -18.22 -17.48
CA SER A 160 9.62 -17.82 -16.09
C SER A 160 8.56 -18.59 -15.31
N ARG A 161 8.94 -19.14 -14.15
CA ARG A 161 8.02 -19.84 -13.24
C ARG A 161 6.86 -18.95 -12.76
N PHE A 162 7.06 -17.64 -12.81
CA PHE A 162 6.08 -16.64 -12.36
C PHE A 162 5.37 -15.96 -13.53
N ALA A 163 5.60 -16.42 -14.77
CA ALA A 163 4.94 -15.86 -15.94
C ALA A 163 3.43 -16.09 -15.89
N MET A 164 2.67 -15.01 -16.00
CA MET A 164 1.23 -15.00 -16.03
C MET A 164 0.74 -14.09 -17.17
N LEU A 165 -0.27 -14.55 -17.90
CA LEU A 165 -0.99 -13.73 -18.87
C LEU A 165 -2.10 -12.96 -18.18
N PHE A 166 -2.21 -11.69 -18.48
CA PHE A 166 -3.30 -10.83 -18.03
C PHE A 166 -4.14 -10.41 -19.23
N PRO A 167 -5.30 -11.05 -19.50
CA PRO A 167 -6.12 -10.70 -20.66
C PRO A 167 -6.54 -9.22 -20.68
N GLN A 168 -6.60 -8.58 -19.49
CA GLN A 168 -6.90 -7.17 -19.34
C GLN A 168 -5.78 -6.25 -19.86
N ALA A 169 -4.54 -6.76 -19.99
CA ALA A 169 -3.36 -6.04 -20.49
C ALA A 169 -3.21 -6.05 -22.02
N ALA A 170 -4.17 -6.60 -22.77
CA ALA A 170 -4.03 -6.84 -24.20
C ALA A 170 -3.63 -5.60 -25.02
N VAL A 171 -4.19 -4.42 -24.67
CA VAL A 171 -3.88 -3.16 -25.36
C VAL A 171 -2.46 -2.72 -25.08
N GLU A 172 -2.05 -2.74 -23.81
CA GLU A 172 -0.68 -2.41 -23.38
C GLU A 172 0.34 -3.40 -23.91
N ASP A 173 -0.01 -4.69 -23.96
CA ASP A 173 0.83 -5.74 -24.51
C ASP A 173 1.07 -5.55 -26.02
N ALA A 174 0.05 -5.16 -26.75
CA ALA A 174 0.17 -4.84 -28.19
C ALA A 174 1.07 -3.60 -28.41
N GLN A 175 0.90 -2.56 -27.58
CA GLN A 175 1.76 -1.37 -27.62
C GLN A 175 3.21 -1.71 -27.27
N TRP A 176 3.41 -2.54 -26.24
CA TRP A 176 4.73 -2.98 -25.82
C TRP A 176 5.41 -3.80 -26.92
N ALA A 177 4.70 -4.74 -27.54
CA ALA A 177 5.23 -5.55 -28.64
C ALA A 177 5.69 -4.69 -29.84
N MET A 178 4.93 -3.66 -30.19
CA MET A 178 5.30 -2.71 -31.24
C MET A 178 6.54 -1.89 -30.88
N ALA A 179 6.67 -1.52 -29.61
CA ALA A 179 7.80 -0.72 -29.12
C ALA A 179 9.09 -1.56 -28.95
N HIS A 180 9.00 -2.91 -28.87
CA HIS A 180 10.13 -3.79 -28.59
C HIS A 180 10.27 -4.91 -29.66
N PRO A 181 10.50 -4.56 -30.94
CA PRO A 181 10.59 -5.55 -32.03
C PRO A 181 11.72 -6.57 -31.82
N GLN A 182 12.81 -6.18 -31.14
CA GLN A 182 13.91 -7.07 -30.81
C GLN A 182 13.51 -8.18 -29.83
N ALA A 183 12.70 -7.85 -28.82
CA ALA A 183 12.18 -8.84 -27.89
C ALA A 183 11.17 -9.76 -28.55
N MET A 184 10.40 -9.26 -29.53
CA MET A 184 9.45 -10.03 -30.32
C MET A 184 10.14 -10.90 -31.40
N ALA A 185 11.43 -10.76 -31.62
CA ALA A 185 12.23 -11.67 -32.45
C ALA A 185 12.47 -13.02 -31.75
N ASP A 186 12.29 -13.13 -30.45
CA ASP A 186 12.26 -14.38 -29.69
C ASP A 186 11.05 -15.21 -30.13
N GLN A 187 11.30 -16.42 -30.60
CA GLN A 187 10.25 -17.30 -31.15
C GLN A 187 9.22 -17.70 -30.10
N ALA A 188 9.64 -17.93 -28.84
CA ALA A 188 8.74 -18.30 -27.76
C ALA A 188 7.82 -17.13 -27.41
N MET A 189 8.34 -15.90 -27.33
CA MET A 189 7.57 -14.70 -27.07
C MET A 189 6.57 -14.43 -28.20
N ALA A 190 7.01 -14.52 -29.47
CA ALA A 190 6.17 -14.32 -30.63
C ALA A 190 5.02 -15.36 -30.71
N MET A 191 5.31 -16.64 -30.41
CA MET A 191 4.26 -17.67 -30.33
C MET A 191 3.24 -17.42 -29.26
N VAL A 192 3.66 -17.02 -28.05
CA VAL A 192 2.73 -16.67 -26.95
C VAL A 192 1.84 -15.49 -27.36
N PHE A 193 2.42 -14.44 -27.91
CA PHE A 193 1.66 -13.28 -28.36
C PHE A 193 0.68 -13.62 -29.49
N ALA A 194 1.08 -14.42 -30.47
CA ALA A 194 0.22 -14.85 -31.57
C ALA A 194 -0.96 -15.72 -31.08
N GLN A 195 -0.73 -16.56 -30.08
CA GLN A 195 -1.74 -17.48 -29.53
C GLN A 195 -2.73 -16.80 -28.59
N PHE A 196 -2.24 -15.92 -27.70
CA PHE A 196 -3.02 -15.37 -26.59
C PHE A 196 -3.35 -13.88 -26.73
N HIS A 197 -2.79 -13.20 -27.73
CA HIS A 197 -2.86 -11.73 -27.87
C HIS A 197 -2.45 -10.96 -26.63
N GLY A 198 -1.51 -11.56 -25.86
CA GLY A 198 -1.01 -11.04 -24.59
C GLY A 198 0.43 -11.49 -24.34
N LEU A 199 1.14 -10.77 -23.50
CA LEU A 199 2.52 -11.05 -23.12
C LEU A 199 2.63 -11.63 -21.72
N PRO A 200 3.60 -12.53 -21.48
CA PRO A 200 3.87 -13.05 -20.14
C PRO A 200 4.38 -11.92 -19.24
N ARG A 201 3.74 -11.72 -18.11
CA ARG A 201 4.07 -10.67 -17.13
C ARG A 201 4.27 -11.26 -15.74
N TYR A 202 5.01 -10.56 -14.90
CA TYR A 202 5.04 -10.87 -13.48
C TYR A 202 3.71 -10.49 -12.82
N PRO A 203 3.13 -11.33 -11.93
CA PRO A 203 2.01 -10.95 -11.07
C PRO A 203 2.54 -10.07 -9.92
N SER A 204 2.94 -8.82 -10.22
CA SER A 204 3.57 -7.91 -9.25
C SER A 204 2.73 -7.69 -8.02
N GLN A 205 1.39 -7.69 -8.16
CA GLN A 205 0.45 -7.56 -7.06
C GLN A 205 0.69 -8.65 -5.99
N LEU A 206 0.95 -9.90 -6.43
CA LEU A 206 1.19 -11.03 -5.51
C LEU A 206 2.58 -10.94 -4.84
N PHE A 207 3.60 -10.41 -5.54
CA PHE A 207 4.90 -10.11 -4.93
C PHE A 207 4.77 -9.00 -3.88
N GLU A 208 3.98 -7.96 -4.17
CA GLU A 208 3.69 -6.89 -3.22
C GLU A 208 2.90 -7.43 -2.00
N VAL A 209 1.92 -8.32 -2.19
CA VAL A 209 1.24 -9.02 -1.07
C VAL A 209 2.24 -9.80 -0.22
N ALA A 210 3.14 -10.56 -0.85
CA ALA A 210 4.11 -11.38 -0.13
C ALA A 210 5.13 -10.53 0.65
N LEU A 211 5.67 -9.48 0.05
CA LEU A 211 6.73 -8.66 0.63
C LEU A 211 6.19 -7.53 1.51
N GLU A 212 5.37 -6.62 0.93
CA GLU A 212 4.85 -5.43 1.62
C GLU A 212 3.70 -5.78 2.58
N GLY A 213 3.03 -6.89 2.34
CA GLY A 213 1.98 -7.43 3.19
C GLY A 213 2.51 -8.43 4.22
N VAL A 214 2.64 -9.70 3.81
CA VAL A 214 2.89 -10.82 4.74
C VAL A 214 4.27 -10.72 5.42
N ALA A 215 5.35 -10.58 4.64
CA ALA A 215 6.71 -10.55 5.21
C ALA A 215 6.90 -9.34 6.12
N LEU A 216 6.42 -8.17 5.73
CA LEU A 216 6.48 -6.96 6.55
C LEU A 216 5.63 -7.09 7.82
N PHE A 217 4.43 -7.67 7.73
CA PHE A 217 3.62 -7.96 8.91
C PHE A 217 4.37 -8.87 9.90
N LEU A 218 4.91 -9.98 9.42
CA LEU A 218 5.65 -10.93 10.27
C LEU A 218 6.87 -10.27 10.92
N LEU A 219 7.64 -9.50 10.14
CA LEU A 219 8.78 -8.73 10.63
C LEU A 219 8.37 -7.82 11.80
N LEU A 220 7.36 -6.98 11.58
CA LEU A 220 6.90 -6.00 12.57
C LEU A 220 6.24 -6.65 13.77
N TRP A 221 5.45 -7.70 13.55
CA TRP A 221 4.80 -8.45 14.62
C TRP A 221 5.83 -9.11 15.53
N CYS A 222 6.82 -9.81 14.96
CA CYS A 222 7.91 -10.42 15.74
C CYS A 222 8.77 -9.37 16.44
N PHE A 223 9.14 -8.30 15.74
CA PHE A 223 9.95 -7.21 16.32
C PHE A 223 9.27 -6.55 17.50
N SER A 224 7.97 -6.30 17.40
CA SER A 224 7.18 -5.56 18.39
C SER A 224 6.60 -6.42 19.52
N ARG A 225 6.86 -7.74 19.54
CA ARG A 225 6.51 -8.62 20.69
C ARG A 225 7.21 -8.25 21.98
N ARG A 226 8.43 -7.71 21.87
CA ARG A 226 9.19 -7.20 23.01
C ARG A 226 8.97 -5.71 23.13
N ALA A 227 9.00 -5.17 24.36
CA ALA A 227 8.97 -3.74 24.57
C ALA A 227 10.10 -3.05 23.77
N ARG A 228 9.74 -2.01 23.02
CA ARG A 228 10.68 -1.24 22.20
C ARG A 228 10.62 0.23 22.59
N PRO A 229 11.72 0.97 22.43
CA PRO A 229 11.69 2.42 22.59
C PRO A 229 10.68 3.06 21.64
N VAL A 230 10.07 4.17 22.07
CA VAL A 230 9.11 4.93 21.25
C VAL A 230 9.74 5.37 19.93
N GLY A 231 9.05 5.11 18.83
CA GLY A 231 9.52 5.35 17.47
C GLY A 231 10.24 4.17 16.82
N ALA A 232 10.63 3.13 17.59
CA ALA A 232 11.41 2.02 17.05
C ALA A 232 10.56 1.12 16.12
N VAL A 233 9.29 0.89 16.42
CA VAL A 233 8.42 0.05 15.56
C VAL A 233 8.08 0.80 14.27
N SER A 234 7.82 2.09 14.35
CA SER A 234 7.62 2.96 13.18
C SER A 234 8.89 3.08 12.32
N GLY A 235 10.06 3.20 12.94
CA GLY A 235 11.34 3.16 12.24
C GLY A 235 11.57 1.84 11.51
N MET A 236 11.27 0.71 12.15
CA MET A 236 11.35 -0.62 11.53
C MET A 236 10.35 -0.78 10.39
N PHE A 237 9.13 -0.20 10.50
CA PHE A 237 8.17 -0.14 9.40
C PHE A 237 8.75 0.59 8.18
N LEU A 238 9.34 1.76 8.37
CA LEU A 238 9.93 2.53 7.27
C LEU A 238 11.07 1.78 6.59
N VAL A 239 11.96 1.15 7.36
CA VAL A 239 13.06 0.33 6.81
C VAL A 239 12.50 -0.88 6.07
N GLY A 240 11.62 -1.64 6.71
CA GLY A 240 11.06 -2.87 6.13
C GLY A 240 10.23 -2.60 4.89
N TYR A 241 9.31 -1.63 4.96
CA TYR A 241 8.49 -1.26 3.82
C TYR A 241 9.34 -0.70 2.67
N GLY A 242 10.26 0.23 2.95
CA GLY A 242 11.14 0.78 1.93
C GLY A 242 11.99 -0.29 1.25
N ALA A 243 12.57 -1.24 2.02
CA ALA A 243 13.34 -2.35 1.46
C ALA A 243 12.47 -3.30 0.61
N PHE A 244 11.33 -3.73 1.13
CA PHE A 244 10.43 -4.63 0.40
C PHE A 244 9.80 -3.97 -0.83
N ARG A 245 9.44 -2.68 -0.72
CA ARG A 245 8.98 -1.91 -1.87
C ARG A 245 10.05 -1.80 -2.95
N PHE A 246 11.29 -1.49 -2.56
CA PHE A 246 12.41 -1.45 -3.49
C PHE A 246 12.60 -2.77 -4.24
N LEU A 247 12.48 -3.91 -3.54
CA LEU A 247 12.56 -5.25 -4.14
C LEU A 247 11.37 -5.57 -5.04
N ALA A 248 10.14 -5.27 -4.59
CA ALA A 248 8.93 -5.53 -5.37
C ALA A 248 8.93 -4.74 -6.70
N GLU A 249 9.53 -3.57 -6.74
CA GLU A 249 9.59 -2.69 -7.90
C GLU A 249 10.36 -3.30 -9.08
N PHE A 250 11.23 -4.28 -8.86
CA PHE A 250 11.88 -5.01 -9.95
C PHE A 250 10.90 -5.85 -10.79
N THR A 251 9.78 -6.24 -10.21
CA THR A 251 8.73 -7.00 -10.91
C THR A 251 7.60 -6.13 -11.43
N ARG A 252 7.49 -4.89 -10.97
CA ARG A 252 6.43 -3.95 -11.32
C ARG A 252 6.74 -3.22 -12.62
N GLU A 253 5.72 -3.00 -13.45
CA GLU A 253 5.84 -2.11 -14.59
C GLU A 253 6.05 -0.66 -14.11
N PRO A 254 7.09 0.06 -14.58
CA PRO A 254 7.28 1.47 -14.26
C PRO A 254 6.11 2.32 -14.78
N ASP A 255 5.81 3.42 -14.09
CA ASP A 255 4.77 4.35 -14.53
C ASP A 255 5.08 4.86 -15.95
N ALA A 256 4.13 4.68 -16.88
CA ALA A 256 4.33 4.91 -18.32
C ALA A 256 4.82 6.33 -18.67
N PHE A 257 4.46 7.34 -17.87
CA PHE A 257 4.85 8.74 -18.09
C PHE A 257 6.21 9.10 -17.50
N LEU A 258 6.77 8.31 -16.57
CA LEU A 258 8.08 8.55 -15.94
C LEU A 258 9.16 7.59 -16.44
N GLY A 259 8.78 6.35 -16.75
CA GLY A 259 9.72 5.29 -17.11
C GLY A 259 10.75 4.99 -16.02
N LEU A 260 11.95 4.65 -16.44
CA LEU A 260 13.10 4.52 -15.56
C LEU A 260 13.86 5.83 -15.49
N LEU A 261 14.18 6.24 -14.27
CA LEU A 261 14.90 7.49 -13.95
C LEU A 261 16.42 7.24 -13.90
N SER A 262 17.14 8.18 -13.29
CA SER A 262 18.60 8.10 -13.08
C SER A 262 18.99 6.75 -12.46
N PHE A 263 20.12 6.20 -12.89
CA PHE A 263 20.65 4.87 -12.51
C PHE A 263 19.74 3.68 -12.90
N GLY A 264 18.78 3.87 -13.81
CA GLY A 264 17.87 2.80 -14.22
C GLY A 264 16.85 2.40 -13.15
N LEU A 265 16.63 3.25 -12.14
CA LEU A 265 15.67 3.01 -11.06
C LEU A 265 14.31 3.62 -11.39
N SER A 266 13.24 2.94 -10.94
CA SER A 266 11.89 3.49 -11.02
C SER A 266 11.66 4.59 -9.95
N MET A 267 10.60 5.38 -10.11
CA MET A 267 10.19 6.35 -9.09
C MET A 267 9.91 5.68 -7.74
N GLY A 268 9.30 4.48 -7.75
CA GLY A 268 9.05 3.72 -6.52
C GLY A 268 10.33 3.34 -5.79
N GLN A 269 11.39 2.97 -6.52
CA GLN A 269 12.71 2.69 -5.93
C GLN A 269 13.35 3.97 -5.37
N TRP A 270 13.30 5.08 -6.10
CA TRP A 270 13.82 6.35 -5.63
C TRP A 270 13.15 6.85 -4.34
N LEU A 271 11.83 6.70 -4.23
CA LEU A 271 11.07 7.07 -3.03
C LEU A 271 11.32 6.12 -1.85
N SER A 272 11.69 4.88 -2.13
CA SER A 272 12.00 3.88 -1.09
C SER A 272 13.31 4.19 -0.36
N LEU A 273 14.32 4.74 -1.05
CA LEU A 273 15.61 5.05 -0.45
C LEU A 273 15.52 6.03 0.73
N PRO A 274 14.91 7.23 0.59
CA PRO A 274 14.76 8.15 1.72
C PRO A 274 13.91 7.57 2.85
N MET A 275 12.94 6.68 2.57
CA MET A 275 12.19 5.98 3.61
C MET A 275 13.09 5.07 4.45
N VAL A 276 13.96 4.29 3.80
CA VAL A 276 14.93 3.43 4.50
C VAL A 276 15.87 4.28 5.36
N VAL A 277 16.42 5.36 4.80
CA VAL A 277 17.31 6.28 5.53
C VAL A 277 16.61 6.89 6.73
N ALA A 278 15.40 7.41 6.55
CA ALA A 278 14.60 7.98 7.65
C ALA A 278 14.30 6.93 8.73
N GLY A 279 13.95 5.71 8.32
CA GLY A 279 13.70 4.60 9.24
C GLY A 279 14.94 4.22 10.05
N VAL A 280 16.12 4.16 9.43
CA VAL A 280 17.39 3.88 10.12
C VAL A 280 17.72 5.01 11.12
N ILE A 281 17.58 6.28 10.68
CA ILE A 281 17.80 7.43 11.57
C ILE A 281 16.85 7.35 12.77
N MET A 282 15.58 7.05 12.53
CA MET A 282 14.56 6.94 13.57
C MET A 282 14.85 5.79 14.54
N LEU A 283 15.30 4.62 14.05
CA LEU A 283 15.75 3.51 14.88
C LEU A 283 16.92 3.92 15.77
N VAL A 284 17.99 4.46 15.17
CA VAL A 284 19.19 4.90 15.92
C VAL A 284 18.81 5.93 16.99
N TRP A 285 17.96 6.92 16.63
CA TRP A 285 17.49 7.94 17.55
C TRP A 285 16.67 7.35 18.71
N SER A 286 15.75 6.42 18.43
CA SER A 286 14.90 5.76 19.44
C SER A 286 15.75 4.99 20.47
N TYR A 287 16.75 4.23 20.00
CA TYR A 287 17.61 3.45 20.89
C TYR A 287 18.65 4.29 21.64
N ARG A 288 19.05 5.45 21.12
CA ARG A 288 19.96 6.37 21.83
C ARG A 288 19.29 7.14 22.97
N ARG A 289 17.98 7.37 22.88
CA ARG A 289 17.27 8.21 23.86
C ARG A 289 16.94 7.54 25.19
N ARG A 290 16.80 6.19 25.24
CA ARG A 290 16.62 5.48 26.51
C ARG A 290 17.01 4.00 26.43
N PRO A 291 17.75 3.48 27.44
CA PRO A 291 17.68 2.06 27.74
C PRO A 291 16.23 1.72 28.11
N VAL A 292 15.71 0.60 27.58
CA VAL A 292 14.45 0.02 28.06
C VAL A 292 14.70 -0.38 29.51
N THR A 293 14.24 0.41 30.49
CA THR A 293 14.17 -0.03 31.88
C THR A 293 13.15 -1.16 31.91
N SER A 294 13.65 -2.39 31.91
CA SER A 294 12.88 -3.57 32.28
C SER A 294 12.51 -3.39 33.75
N HIS A 295 11.35 -2.88 34.04
CA HIS A 295 10.75 -3.12 35.34
C HIS A 295 10.34 -4.58 35.35
N VAL A 296 11.15 -5.40 36.04
CA VAL A 296 10.87 -6.75 36.50
C VAL A 296 9.69 -6.70 37.48
#